data_bc34a1d7d57f25a2de43446312d4f9d1
#
_entry.id   bc34a1d7d57f25a2de43446312d4f9d1
#
_cell.length_a   1.000
_cell.length_b   1.000
_cell.length_c   1.000
_cell.angle_alpha   90.00
_cell.angle_beta   90.00
_cell.angle_gamma   90.00
#
_symmetry.space_group_name_H-M   'P 1'
#
loop_
_entity.id
_entity.type
_entity.pdbx_description
1 polymer ?
#
loop_
_entity_poly.entity_id
_entity_poly.type
_entity_poly.pdbx_seq_one_letter_code
_entity_poly.pdbx_strand_id
1 'polypeptide(L)'
;MLIKRNCGRLAALVVLATLLPVIATADFLTPQPPAITLDPGVPAGSSVLAIISSGETINGFTFQGLPDGIGLAPGDGGSVDMFVSHEETTVPFFGSADFQDASVSQISLRLTTGAVTAASVALPASEGFLRFCSASMAGPAEGFDSYTFFTGEETNDIVDVAAGATTYGSDPSIAPQRQGGYAVILDAASGAFAPVPGMGRLNHENTIAVPGGWNKFALLTTDDTFNAPSAQLYLYLANNESHIWTDQGSLWAFQVTRTDEGPVDQTDPFNGANDYLDLQPGDDFQGRFIRVPKDIARGVTGDAPQDALEQWSNDNNVFQFIRLEDLAYDKRNPRVVYIADTGRTRVVPDPATGRMQRGPGGTAGQADNGRIFRMVFNENNPRQVDSFAVYADGDAPGAPEFVAMTNPDNIDTSANSLMVQEDTGDAKIWHHDFGTGTWSVAATVNDPSGESSGIVDASDWFGPGSWILDVQAHGSNFREEVDAGGILRKLEDGQLLLMKIPGS
;
A
#
# COMPACT_ATOMS: atom_id res chain seq x y z
N MET A 1 45.68 58.67 4.90
CA MET A 1 45.44 57.24 4.80
C MET A 1 44.22 57.05 3.92
N LEU A 2 44.41 56.80 2.61
CA LEU A 2 43.32 56.73 1.60
C LEU A 2 42.85 55.27 1.49
N ILE A 3 41.55 55.07 1.71
CA ILE A 3 40.88 53.81 1.50
C ILE A 3 40.32 53.81 0.07
N LYS A 4 40.89 52.96 -0.80
CA LYS A 4 40.35 52.72 -2.17
C LYS A 4 39.14 51.80 -2.09
N ARG A 5 38.00 52.28 -2.55
CA ARG A 5 36.80 51.46 -2.83
C ARG A 5 36.96 50.76 -4.18
N ASN A 6 37.01 49.43 -4.17
CA ASN A 6 36.88 48.61 -5.38
C ASN A 6 35.38 48.44 -5.71
N CYS A 7 34.96 49.02 -6.87
CA CYS A 7 33.69 48.68 -7.50
C CYS A 7 33.81 47.40 -8.29
N GLY A 8 33.32 46.30 -7.77
CA GLY A 8 33.12 45.05 -8.51
C GLY A 8 31.92 45.18 -9.44
N ARG A 9 32.13 45.00 -10.76
CA ARG A 9 31.07 44.91 -11.76
C ARG A 9 30.41 43.55 -11.63
N LEU A 10 29.10 43.55 -11.28
CA LEU A 10 28.25 42.35 -11.46
C LEU A 10 27.99 42.20 -12.97
N ALA A 11 28.47 41.14 -13.57
CA ALA A 11 28.03 40.68 -14.87
C ALA A 11 26.72 39.93 -14.70
N ALA A 12 25.65 40.48 -15.21
CA ALA A 12 24.36 39.79 -15.30
C ALA A 12 24.47 38.68 -16.39
N LEU A 13 24.41 37.45 -15.99
CA LEU A 13 24.29 36.31 -16.90
C LEU A 13 22.80 36.24 -17.34
N VAL A 14 22.53 36.68 -18.56
CA VAL A 14 21.21 36.46 -19.20
C VAL A 14 21.19 35.04 -19.71
N VAL A 15 20.53 34.13 -18.97
CA VAL A 15 20.21 32.79 -19.46
C VAL A 15 19.04 32.95 -20.44
N LEU A 16 19.34 32.81 -21.74
CA LEU A 16 18.31 32.70 -22.76
C LEU A 16 17.70 31.30 -22.66
N ALA A 17 16.57 31.18 -22.00
CA ALA A 17 15.76 29.96 -22.03
C ALA A 17 15.21 29.83 -23.47
N THR A 18 15.78 28.92 -24.23
CA THR A 18 15.19 28.48 -25.51
C THR A 18 13.95 27.67 -25.18
N LEU A 19 12.76 28.27 -25.34
CA LEU A 19 11.51 27.53 -25.39
C LEU A 19 11.60 26.56 -26.59
N LEU A 20 11.92 25.30 -26.29
CA LEU A 20 11.68 24.22 -27.22
C LEU A 20 10.17 24.13 -27.43
N PRO A 21 9.68 23.97 -28.66
CA PRO A 21 8.25 23.76 -28.87
C PRO A 21 7.88 22.46 -28.14
N VAL A 22 6.91 22.57 -27.22
CA VAL A 22 6.23 21.38 -26.66
C VAL A 22 5.52 20.75 -27.85
N ILE A 23 6.06 19.68 -28.37
CA ILE A 23 5.37 18.84 -29.36
C ILE A 23 4.18 18.27 -28.57
N ALA A 24 2.97 18.71 -28.88
CA ALA A 24 1.76 18.11 -28.37
C ALA A 24 1.78 16.63 -28.79
N THR A 25 2.03 15.77 -27.84
CA THR A 25 1.99 14.33 -28.08
C THR A 25 0.53 13.92 -28.28
N ALA A 26 0.28 13.01 -29.21
CA ALA A 26 -1.06 12.45 -29.34
C ALA A 26 -1.45 11.69 -28.06
N ASP A 27 -2.68 11.87 -27.61
CA ASP A 27 -3.24 11.08 -26.51
C ASP A 27 -3.07 9.60 -26.80
N PHE A 28 -2.67 8.81 -25.77
CA PHE A 28 -2.44 7.39 -25.90
C PHE A 28 -3.44 6.60 -25.07
N LEU A 29 -3.97 5.53 -25.64
CA LEU A 29 -4.66 4.45 -24.96
C LEU A 29 -4.14 3.13 -25.51
N THR A 30 -3.96 2.14 -24.65
CA THR A 30 -3.57 0.79 -25.09
C THR A 30 -4.58 0.23 -26.10
N PRO A 31 -4.13 -0.43 -27.17
CA PRO A 31 -5.01 -1.18 -28.06
C PRO A 31 -5.44 -2.53 -27.48
N GLN A 32 -4.90 -2.94 -26.33
CA GLN A 32 -5.24 -4.19 -25.68
C GLN A 32 -6.64 -4.11 -25.06
N PRO A 33 -7.40 -5.22 -25.06
CA PRO A 33 -8.67 -5.25 -24.33
C PRO A 33 -8.45 -5.11 -22.81
N PRO A 34 -9.47 -4.66 -22.05
CA PRO A 34 -9.38 -4.61 -20.60
C PRO A 34 -9.08 -5.99 -20.00
N ALA A 35 -8.17 -6.01 -19.02
CA ALA A 35 -7.75 -7.21 -18.30
C ALA A 35 -8.81 -7.74 -17.31
N ILE A 36 -9.91 -7.01 -17.13
CA ILE A 36 -11.04 -7.41 -16.30
C ILE A 36 -12.34 -7.47 -17.10
N THR A 37 -13.29 -8.30 -16.63
CA THR A 37 -14.65 -8.38 -17.15
C THR A 37 -15.65 -7.96 -16.07
N LEU A 38 -16.51 -6.99 -16.36
CA LEU A 38 -17.58 -6.57 -15.45
C LEU A 38 -18.57 -7.70 -15.20
N ASP A 39 -19.03 -7.84 -13.94
CA ASP A 39 -20.11 -8.76 -13.61
C ASP A 39 -21.43 -8.35 -14.31
N PRO A 40 -22.23 -9.29 -14.82
CA PRO A 40 -23.51 -8.97 -15.44
C PRO A 40 -24.53 -8.27 -14.53
N GLY A 41 -24.34 -8.35 -13.20
CA GLY A 41 -25.20 -7.71 -12.20
C GLY A 41 -24.91 -6.23 -11.94
N VAL A 42 -23.81 -5.66 -12.46
CA VAL A 42 -23.48 -4.24 -12.22
C VAL A 42 -24.50 -3.29 -12.84
N PRO A 43 -24.66 -2.06 -12.31
CA PRO A 43 -25.61 -1.07 -12.81
C PRO A 43 -25.43 -0.77 -14.29
N ALA A 44 -26.55 -0.46 -14.99
CA ALA A 44 -26.49 -0.02 -16.37
C ALA A 44 -25.67 1.27 -16.51
N GLY A 45 -24.77 1.30 -17.49
CA GLY A 45 -23.80 2.40 -17.69
C GLY A 45 -22.45 2.14 -17.06
N SER A 46 -22.24 0.99 -16.43
CA SER A 46 -20.91 0.55 -16.02
C SER A 46 -20.01 0.30 -17.24
N SER A 47 -18.73 0.61 -17.11
CA SER A 47 -17.73 0.49 -18.18
C SER A 47 -16.34 0.28 -17.62
N VAL A 48 -15.46 -0.28 -18.46
CA VAL A 48 -14.00 -0.36 -18.21
C VAL A 48 -13.27 0.19 -19.42
N LEU A 49 -12.26 1.00 -19.16
CA LEU A 49 -11.32 1.53 -20.14
C LEU A 49 -9.92 1.04 -19.79
N ALA A 50 -9.25 0.33 -20.70
CA ALA A 50 -7.84 0.02 -20.58
C ALA A 50 -7.01 1.28 -20.92
N ILE A 51 -6.10 1.66 -20.03
CA ILE A 51 -5.30 2.90 -20.16
C ILE A 51 -3.96 2.61 -20.81
N ILE A 52 -3.16 1.77 -20.18
CA ILE A 52 -1.82 1.38 -20.63
C ILE A 52 -1.49 -0.03 -20.13
N SER A 53 -0.75 -0.80 -20.93
CA SER A 53 -0.29 -2.14 -20.57
C SER A 53 1.22 -2.17 -20.42
N SER A 54 1.73 -3.06 -19.58
CA SER A 54 3.17 -3.26 -19.37
C SER A 54 3.91 -3.52 -20.69
N GLY A 55 5.10 -2.89 -20.82
CA GLY A 55 5.92 -2.95 -22.03
C GLY A 55 5.54 -1.92 -23.10
N GLU A 56 4.41 -1.22 -22.99
CA GLU A 56 4.06 -0.15 -23.94
C GLU A 56 4.92 1.10 -23.69
N THR A 57 5.29 1.76 -24.77
CA THR A 57 6.22 2.90 -24.73
C THR A 57 5.55 4.18 -25.22
N ILE A 58 5.63 5.24 -24.40
CA ILE A 58 5.12 6.58 -24.71
C ILE A 58 6.26 7.58 -24.60
N ASN A 59 6.66 8.21 -25.70
CA ASN A 59 7.70 9.24 -25.74
C ASN A 59 9.04 8.85 -25.07
N GLY A 60 9.40 7.57 -25.13
CA GLY A 60 10.64 7.03 -24.54
C GLY A 60 10.50 6.57 -23.09
N PHE A 61 9.34 6.73 -22.47
CA PHE A 61 8.97 6.05 -21.23
C PHE A 61 8.34 4.71 -21.57
N THR A 62 8.78 3.64 -20.92
CA THR A 62 8.15 2.32 -21.01
C THR A 62 7.46 2.01 -19.68
N PHE A 63 6.15 1.67 -19.71
CA PHE A 63 5.40 1.27 -18.52
C PHE A 63 5.93 -0.09 -18.06
N GLN A 64 6.32 -0.15 -16.79
CA GLN A 64 6.95 -1.34 -16.22
C GLN A 64 5.94 -2.44 -15.90
N GLY A 65 6.43 -3.61 -15.51
CA GLY A 65 5.65 -4.71 -15.00
C GLY A 65 5.18 -4.50 -13.57
N LEU A 66 4.40 -5.45 -13.04
CA LEU A 66 3.93 -5.49 -11.66
C LEU A 66 3.42 -4.11 -11.17
N PRO A 67 2.52 -3.45 -11.90
CA PRO A 67 1.91 -2.24 -11.38
C PRO A 67 1.09 -2.59 -10.15
N ASP A 68 1.17 -1.76 -9.12
CA ASP A 68 0.49 -1.98 -7.86
C ASP A 68 -0.03 -0.64 -7.30
N GLY A 69 0.31 -0.28 -6.06
CA GLY A 69 -0.22 0.88 -5.38
C GLY A 69 -0.34 2.15 -6.21
N ILE A 70 -1.50 2.77 -6.18
CA ILE A 70 -1.86 3.95 -6.99
C ILE A 70 -2.13 5.15 -6.10
N GLY A 71 -1.66 6.33 -6.53
CA GLY A 71 -2.03 7.61 -5.94
C GLY A 71 -2.37 8.65 -7.00
N LEU A 72 -3.34 9.53 -6.72
CA LEU A 72 -3.80 10.56 -7.64
C LEU A 72 -3.51 11.96 -7.10
N ALA A 73 -2.96 12.83 -7.95
CA ALA A 73 -2.69 14.23 -7.65
C ALA A 73 -3.17 15.13 -8.79
N PRO A 74 -3.46 16.43 -8.54
CA PRO A 74 -3.79 17.36 -9.62
C PRO A 74 -2.67 17.46 -10.64
N GLY A 75 -3.01 17.27 -11.92
CA GLY A 75 -2.12 17.52 -13.03
C GLY A 75 -2.39 18.85 -13.73
N ASP A 76 -1.54 19.22 -14.69
CA ASP A 76 -1.66 20.43 -15.46
C ASP A 76 -2.68 20.31 -16.60
N GLY A 77 -3.32 21.43 -16.96
CA GLY A 77 -4.07 21.56 -18.22
C GLY A 77 -5.32 20.68 -18.36
N GLY A 78 -5.97 20.29 -17.27
CA GLY A 78 -7.16 19.42 -17.28
C GLY A 78 -6.80 17.93 -17.30
N SER A 79 -5.70 17.59 -16.65
CA SER A 79 -5.26 16.22 -16.37
C SER A 79 -5.28 15.93 -14.87
N VAL A 80 -5.19 14.66 -14.54
CA VAL A 80 -4.78 14.13 -13.24
C VAL A 80 -3.45 13.42 -13.41
N ASP A 81 -2.53 13.61 -12.48
CA ASP A 81 -1.30 12.86 -12.40
C ASP A 81 -1.49 11.64 -11.50
N MET A 82 -1.26 10.48 -12.07
CA MET A 82 -1.32 9.20 -11.41
C MET A 82 0.09 8.72 -11.12
N PHE A 83 0.35 8.34 -9.88
CA PHE A 83 1.57 7.70 -9.44
C PHE A 83 1.29 6.22 -9.25
N VAL A 84 2.15 5.36 -9.77
CA VAL A 84 2.00 3.91 -9.73
C VAL A 84 3.29 3.31 -9.23
N SER A 85 3.24 2.57 -8.13
CA SER A 85 4.37 1.76 -7.68
C SER A 85 4.49 0.50 -8.54
N HIS A 86 5.73 -0.01 -8.64
CA HIS A 86 6.02 -1.26 -9.33
C HIS A 86 6.72 -2.20 -8.36
N GLU A 87 6.13 -3.36 -8.14
CA GLU A 87 6.60 -4.37 -7.18
C GLU A 87 7.79 -5.17 -7.71
N GLU A 88 8.66 -4.54 -8.47
CA GLU A 88 9.82 -5.15 -9.09
C GLU A 88 11.00 -5.31 -8.12
N THR A 89 11.87 -6.28 -8.40
CA THR A 89 13.10 -6.53 -7.64
C THR A 89 14.15 -7.25 -8.47
N THR A 90 15.43 -6.94 -8.20
CA THR A 90 16.57 -7.74 -8.68
C THR A 90 16.91 -8.89 -7.74
N VAL A 91 16.32 -8.92 -6.54
CA VAL A 91 16.48 -10.03 -5.59
C VAL A 91 15.54 -11.17 -5.99
N PRO A 92 16.06 -12.37 -6.29
CA PRO A 92 15.23 -13.50 -6.70
C PRO A 92 14.17 -13.87 -5.65
N PHE A 93 12.91 -13.97 -6.09
CA PHE A 93 11.82 -14.52 -5.30
C PHE A 93 11.29 -15.78 -5.98
N PHE A 94 11.20 -16.90 -5.27
CA PHE A 94 10.85 -18.21 -5.83
C PHE A 94 11.57 -18.61 -7.13
N GLY A 95 12.83 -18.16 -7.29
CA GLY A 95 13.63 -18.45 -8.48
C GLY A 95 13.37 -17.55 -9.68
N SER A 96 12.59 -16.50 -9.50
CA SER A 96 12.39 -15.40 -10.46
C SER A 96 13.06 -14.14 -9.95
N ALA A 97 13.46 -13.27 -10.85
CA ALA A 97 13.88 -11.92 -10.53
C ALA A 97 13.56 -11.02 -11.73
N ASP A 98 13.10 -9.82 -11.46
CA ASP A 98 12.85 -8.83 -12.47
C ASP A 98 14.16 -8.18 -12.97
N PHE A 99 14.08 -7.32 -13.97
CA PHE A 99 15.28 -6.68 -14.50
C PHE A 99 15.81 -5.57 -13.62
N GLN A 100 14.98 -5.00 -12.79
CA GLN A 100 15.29 -3.85 -11.97
C GLN A 100 14.65 -3.95 -10.60
N ASP A 101 15.09 -3.10 -9.70
CA ASP A 101 14.44 -2.90 -8.40
C ASP A 101 13.19 -2.03 -8.56
N ALA A 102 12.45 -1.88 -7.46
CA ALA A 102 11.20 -1.14 -7.42
C ALA A 102 11.32 0.31 -7.92
N SER A 103 10.28 0.79 -8.58
CA SER A 103 10.20 2.13 -9.15
C SER A 103 8.81 2.73 -8.95
N VAL A 104 8.66 4.05 -9.20
CA VAL A 104 7.36 4.71 -9.26
C VAL A 104 7.24 5.43 -10.60
N SER A 105 6.18 5.12 -11.33
CA SER A 105 5.80 5.83 -12.56
C SER A 105 4.90 7.01 -12.25
N GLN A 106 5.04 8.11 -13.00
CA GLN A 106 4.08 9.21 -13.05
C GLN A 106 3.44 9.26 -14.43
N ILE A 107 2.11 9.18 -14.48
CA ILE A 107 1.32 9.13 -15.71
C ILE A 107 0.24 10.19 -15.66
N SER A 108 0.25 11.14 -16.58
CA SER A 108 -0.79 12.18 -16.67
C SER A 108 -1.95 11.69 -17.53
N LEU A 109 -3.14 11.68 -16.97
CA LEU A 109 -4.38 11.27 -17.66
C LEU A 109 -5.26 12.46 -17.97
N ARG A 110 -5.77 12.55 -19.20
CA ARG A 110 -6.77 13.55 -19.59
C ARG A 110 -8.12 13.26 -18.93
N LEU A 111 -8.64 14.22 -18.18
CA LEU A 111 -9.89 14.05 -17.42
C LEU A 111 -11.11 13.73 -18.28
N THR A 112 -11.13 14.15 -19.55
CA THR A 112 -12.27 13.94 -20.44
C THR A 112 -12.29 12.57 -21.12
N THR A 113 -11.14 11.88 -21.20
CA THR A 113 -11.01 10.64 -21.99
C THR A 113 -10.32 9.51 -21.26
N GLY A 114 -9.63 9.78 -20.14
CA GLY A 114 -8.76 8.79 -19.47
C GLY A 114 -7.48 8.47 -20.24
N ALA A 115 -7.23 9.14 -21.37
CA ALA A 115 -6.04 8.86 -22.18
C ALA A 115 -4.77 9.43 -21.55
N VAL A 116 -3.65 8.71 -21.71
CA VAL A 116 -2.33 9.16 -21.27
C VAL A 116 -1.86 10.31 -22.15
N THR A 117 -1.49 11.42 -21.53
CA THR A 117 -0.97 12.63 -22.20
C THR A 117 0.54 12.81 -21.99
N ALA A 118 1.06 12.31 -20.88
CA ALA A 118 2.49 12.27 -20.55
C ALA A 118 2.77 11.09 -19.62
N ALA A 119 4.01 10.59 -19.64
CA ALA A 119 4.47 9.58 -18.69
C ALA A 119 5.98 9.73 -18.46
N SER A 120 6.41 9.48 -17.23
CA SER A 120 7.81 9.54 -16.79
C SER A 120 8.03 8.65 -15.56
N VAL A 121 9.28 8.46 -15.18
CA VAL A 121 9.64 7.82 -13.92
C VAL A 121 9.74 8.90 -12.84
N ALA A 122 8.97 8.75 -11.76
CA ALA A 122 8.98 9.65 -10.62
C ALA A 122 10.04 9.24 -9.58
N LEU A 123 10.19 7.93 -9.32
CA LEU A 123 11.24 7.36 -8.49
C LEU A 123 11.90 6.23 -9.27
N PRO A 124 13.20 6.34 -9.64
CA PRO A 124 13.84 5.34 -10.48
C PRO A 124 14.32 4.12 -9.69
N ALA A 125 14.31 2.97 -10.33
CA ALA A 125 14.82 1.70 -9.80
C ALA A 125 16.30 1.77 -9.35
N SER A 126 17.09 2.71 -9.90
CA SER A 126 18.49 2.92 -9.48
C SER A 126 18.67 3.38 -8.04
N GLU A 127 17.61 3.80 -7.37
CA GLU A 127 17.62 4.09 -5.92
C GLU A 127 17.67 2.81 -5.08
N GLY A 128 17.30 1.66 -5.66
CA GLY A 128 17.53 0.34 -5.11
C GLY A 128 16.58 -0.07 -4.01
N PHE A 129 15.36 0.42 -4.04
CA PHE A 129 14.27 -0.10 -3.23
C PHE A 129 13.73 -1.40 -3.81
N LEU A 130 13.13 -2.22 -2.95
CA LEU A 130 12.66 -3.56 -3.31
C LEU A 130 11.15 -3.64 -3.15
N ARG A 131 10.44 -4.19 -4.14
CA ARG A 131 9.01 -4.54 -4.09
C ARG A 131 8.15 -3.44 -3.47
N PHE A 132 7.92 -2.37 -4.19
CA PHE A 132 6.91 -1.40 -3.81
C PHE A 132 5.53 -1.97 -4.12
N CYS A 133 4.94 -2.60 -3.13
CA CYS A 133 3.61 -3.14 -3.23
C CYS A 133 2.56 -2.02 -3.23
N SER A 134 1.78 -1.87 -2.24
CA SER A 134 0.69 -0.91 -2.15
C SER A 134 1.15 0.56 -2.08
N ALA A 135 0.23 1.50 -2.26
CA ALA A 135 0.49 2.92 -2.07
C ALA A 135 -0.77 3.73 -1.77
N SER A 136 -0.57 4.94 -1.24
CA SER A 136 -1.61 5.94 -1.06
C SER A 136 -1.14 7.34 -1.41
N MET A 137 -2.07 8.25 -1.68
CA MET A 137 -1.80 9.67 -1.85
C MET A 137 -2.47 10.47 -0.74
N ALA A 138 -1.70 11.23 0.02
CA ALA A 138 -2.23 12.22 0.96
C ALA A 138 -2.11 13.63 0.40
N GLY A 139 -3.13 14.44 0.61
CA GLY A 139 -3.20 15.81 0.14
C GLY A 139 -3.89 16.73 1.14
N PRO A 140 -4.48 17.84 0.67
CA PRO A 140 -5.17 18.81 1.53
C PRO A 140 -6.33 18.22 2.34
N ALA A 141 -6.97 17.15 1.88
CA ALA A 141 -8.02 16.46 2.62
C ALA A 141 -7.48 15.78 3.89
N GLU A 142 -6.26 15.27 3.85
CA GLU A 142 -5.54 14.65 4.97
C GLU A 142 -4.71 15.67 5.78
N GLY A 143 -4.73 16.95 5.39
CA GLY A 143 -4.08 18.06 6.06
C GLY A 143 -2.65 18.34 5.60
N PHE A 144 -2.22 17.79 4.46
CA PHE A 144 -0.93 18.07 3.84
C PHE A 144 -0.97 19.36 3.02
N ASP A 145 0.15 20.09 3.01
CA ASP A 145 0.29 21.31 2.20
C ASP A 145 0.48 20.98 0.71
N SER A 146 1.05 19.81 0.39
CA SER A 146 1.26 19.27 -0.96
C SER A 146 0.76 17.83 -1.05
N TYR A 147 0.66 17.31 -2.28
CA TYR A 147 0.34 15.89 -2.48
C TYR A 147 1.59 15.05 -2.23
N THR A 148 1.52 14.16 -1.24
CA THR A 148 2.60 13.24 -0.85
C THR A 148 2.14 11.81 -1.10
N PHE A 149 2.87 11.11 -1.95
CA PHE A 149 2.69 9.69 -2.24
C PHE A 149 3.44 8.88 -1.20
N PHE A 150 2.78 7.90 -0.63
CA PHE A 150 3.32 6.93 0.32
C PHE A 150 3.37 5.57 -0.35
N THR A 151 4.50 4.89 -0.25
CA THR A 151 4.70 3.50 -0.63
C THR A 151 5.69 2.86 0.33
N GLY A 152 5.96 1.58 0.20
CA GLY A 152 6.91 0.90 1.08
C GLY A 152 7.48 -0.36 0.47
N GLU A 153 8.60 -0.81 1.01
CA GLU A 153 9.21 -2.08 0.63
C GLU A 153 8.46 -3.23 1.32
N GLU A 154 7.74 -4.01 0.57
CA GLU A 154 7.11 -5.26 1.03
C GLU A 154 8.11 -6.40 0.91
N THR A 155 9.17 -6.35 1.71
CA THR A 155 10.22 -7.36 1.69
C THR A 155 10.98 -7.46 3.01
N ASN A 156 11.35 -8.67 3.37
CA ASN A 156 12.27 -8.96 4.46
C ASN A 156 13.64 -9.44 3.95
N ASP A 157 13.90 -9.34 2.67
CA ASP A 157 15.17 -9.74 2.07
C ASP A 157 16.34 -8.97 2.67
N ILE A 158 17.46 -9.67 2.90
CA ILE A 158 18.71 -9.08 3.34
C ILE A 158 19.61 -8.93 2.13
N VAL A 159 19.96 -7.69 1.81
CA VAL A 159 20.77 -7.33 0.64
C VAL A 159 22.19 -7.02 1.05
N ASP A 160 23.17 -7.57 0.32
CA ASP A 160 24.59 -7.28 0.52
C ASP A 160 24.95 -5.92 -0.12
N VAL A 161 24.99 -4.88 0.69
CA VAL A 161 25.34 -3.51 0.27
C VAL A 161 26.77 -3.44 -0.29
N ALA A 162 27.69 -4.27 0.17
CA ALA A 162 29.08 -4.29 -0.31
C ALA A 162 29.20 -4.84 -1.72
N ALA A 163 28.22 -5.63 -2.19
CA ALA A 163 28.15 -6.13 -3.57
C ALA A 163 27.57 -5.11 -4.56
N GLY A 164 27.27 -3.89 -4.10
CA GLY A 164 26.72 -2.81 -4.92
C GLY A 164 25.20 -2.81 -5.03
N ALA A 165 24.52 -3.62 -4.23
CA ALA A 165 23.07 -3.50 -4.07
C ALA A 165 22.79 -2.19 -3.33
N THR A 166 22.03 -1.35 -3.91
CA THR A 166 21.40 -0.13 -3.49
C THR A 166 22.26 0.97 -2.86
N THR A 167 21.95 2.15 -3.26
CA THR A 167 22.50 3.36 -2.65
C THR A 167 21.60 3.94 -1.58
N TYR A 168 20.29 3.71 -1.63
CA TYR A 168 19.37 4.47 -0.80
C TYR A 168 18.93 3.72 0.45
N GLY A 169 18.34 2.66 0.41
CA GLY A 169 17.95 1.90 1.58
C GLY A 169 19.13 1.39 2.43
N SER A 170 20.38 1.63 2.03
CA SER A 170 21.55 1.33 2.83
C SER A 170 21.76 2.41 3.90
N ASP A 171 21.33 2.15 5.13
CA ASP A 171 21.78 2.94 6.27
C ASP A 171 23.27 2.64 6.50
N PRO A 172 24.19 3.61 6.33
CA PRO A 172 25.61 3.38 6.53
C PRO A 172 25.99 3.09 7.99
N SER A 173 25.06 3.22 8.94
CA SER A 173 25.23 2.83 10.34
C SER A 173 24.94 1.35 10.58
N ILE A 174 24.34 0.65 9.63
CA ILE A 174 24.11 -0.80 9.67
C ILE A 174 25.32 -1.47 8.97
N ALA A 175 25.62 -2.70 9.36
CA ALA A 175 26.66 -3.53 8.76
C ALA A 175 26.55 -3.59 7.22
N PRO A 176 27.51 -4.13 6.46
CA PRO A 176 27.49 -4.16 5.00
C PRO A 176 26.27 -4.87 4.39
N GLN A 177 25.40 -5.39 5.22
CA GLN A 177 24.09 -5.96 4.83
C GLN A 177 22.96 -5.08 5.35
N ARG A 178 21.85 -5.01 4.61
CA ARG A 178 20.61 -4.40 5.07
C ARG A 178 19.43 -5.31 4.79
N GLN A 179 18.46 -5.31 5.68
CA GLN A 179 17.13 -5.84 5.41
C GLN A 179 16.28 -4.74 4.76
N GLY A 180 15.43 -5.08 3.79
CA GLY A 180 14.38 -4.22 3.24
C GLY A 180 13.35 -3.81 4.29
N GLY A 181 12.27 -3.18 3.87
CA GLY A 181 11.17 -2.76 4.74
C GLY A 181 11.27 -1.30 5.17
N TYR A 182 11.52 -0.40 4.23
CA TYR A 182 11.39 1.03 4.41
C TYR A 182 10.06 1.54 3.89
N ALA A 183 9.32 2.32 4.69
CA ALA A 183 8.35 3.25 4.14
C ALA A 183 9.06 4.35 3.36
N VAL A 184 8.53 4.73 2.21
CA VAL A 184 9.06 5.76 1.32
C VAL A 184 7.99 6.80 1.01
N ILE A 185 8.36 8.07 1.07
CA ILE A 185 7.49 9.19 0.71
C ILE A 185 8.04 9.93 -0.49
N LEU A 186 7.13 10.40 -1.36
CA LEU A 186 7.45 11.14 -2.58
C LEU A 186 6.54 12.37 -2.69
N ASP A 187 7.11 13.56 -2.84
CA ASP A 187 6.35 14.77 -3.16
C ASP A 187 5.98 14.81 -4.64
N ALA A 188 4.68 14.81 -4.91
CA ALA A 188 4.14 14.70 -6.27
C ALA A 188 4.53 15.87 -7.17
N ALA A 189 4.76 17.05 -6.61
CA ALA A 189 5.04 18.26 -7.39
C ALA A 189 6.53 18.41 -7.71
N SER A 190 7.41 18.08 -6.77
CA SER A 190 8.86 18.28 -6.93
C SER A 190 9.63 17.01 -7.33
N GLY A 191 9.03 15.82 -7.15
CA GLY A 191 9.71 14.53 -7.28
C GLY A 191 10.74 14.25 -6.19
N ALA A 192 10.77 15.07 -5.12
CA ALA A 192 11.62 14.78 -3.97
C ALA A 192 11.07 13.58 -3.20
N PHE A 193 11.95 12.68 -2.76
CA PHE A 193 11.54 11.50 -2.00
C PHE A 193 12.49 11.25 -0.81
N ALA A 194 12.02 10.49 0.15
CA ALA A 194 12.81 10.09 1.31
C ALA A 194 12.30 8.77 1.92
N PRO A 195 13.18 7.87 2.36
CA PRO A 195 12.80 6.80 3.27
C PRO A 195 12.51 7.36 4.67
N VAL A 196 11.55 6.76 5.36
CA VAL A 196 11.14 7.17 6.72
C VAL A 196 11.27 5.96 7.67
N PRO A 197 12.49 5.60 8.07
CA PRO A 197 12.72 4.40 8.88
C PRO A 197 11.99 4.42 10.24
N GLY A 198 11.65 5.60 10.76
CA GLY A 198 10.88 5.73 12.00
C GLY A 198 9.42 5.32 11.87
N MET A 199 8.89 5.09 10.66
CA MET A 199 7.57 4.49 10.42
C MET A 199 7.56 2.98 10.66
N GLY A 200 8.69 2.40 10.99
CA GLY A 200 8.90 0.98 11.21
C GLY A 200 9.79 0.39 10.13
N ARG A 201 10.53 -0.64 10.51
CA ARG A 201 11.22 -1.53 9.59
C ARG A 201 10.42 -2.81 9.60
N LEU A 202 9.56 -2.99 8.62
CA LEU A 202 8.57 -4.06 8.51
C LEU A 202 8.32 -4.38 7.03
N ASN A 203 7.59 -5.41 6.76
CA ASN A 203 7.15 -5.75 5.40
C ASN A 203 6.00 -4.80 5.06
N HIS A 204 6.35 -3.59 4.56
CA HIS A 204 5.36 -2.55 4.33
C HIS A 204 4.42 -2.95 3.20
N GLU A 205 3.15 -3.07 3.58
CA GLU A 205 2.07 -3.10 2.61
C GLU A 205 1.61 -1.68 2.34
N ASN A 206 0.57 -1.15 2.96
CA ASN A 206 0.15 0.22 2.72
C ASN A 206 0.37 1.15 3.93
N THR A 207 0.44 2.45 3.63
CA THR A 207 0.47 3.53 4.62
C THR A 207 -0.50 4.62 4.22
N ILE A 208 -1.57 4.85 5.00
CA ILE A 208 -2.51 5.95 4.76
C ILE A 208 -2.42 7.04 5.81
N ALA A 209 -2.72 8.28 5.41
CA ALA A 209 -2.95 9.38 6.32
C ALA A 209 -4.43 9.43 6.72
N VAL A 210 -4.73 9.30 8.02
CA VAL A 210 -6.09 9.30 8.56
C VAL A 210 -6.49 10.71 8.99
N PRO A 211 -7.44 11.39 8.30
CA PRO A 211 -7.85 12.76 8.61
C PRO A 211 -8.89 12.78 9.75
N GLY A 212 -8.52 12.27 10.93
CA GLY A 212 -9.41 12.13 12.08
C GLY A 212 -9.70 13.41 12.86
N GLY A 213 -9.18 14.57 12.43
CA GLY A 213 -9.39 15.86 13.07
C GLY A 213 -8.49 16.16 14.27
N TRP A 214 -7.44 15.38 14.49
CA TRP A 214 -6.47 15.57 15.57
C TRP A 214 -5.43 16.64 15.23
N ASN A 215 -4.81 17.24 16.27
CA ASN A 215 -3.69 18.17 16.10
C ASN A 215 -2.35 17.44 15.80
N LYS A 216 -2.40 16.38 14.99
CA LYS A 216 -1.28 15.54 14.60
C LYS A 216 -1.60 14.86 13.29
N PHE A 217 -0.57 14.61 12.50
CA PHE A 217 -0.64 13.65 11.41
C PHE A 217 -0.62 12.25 12.00
N ALA A 218 -1.59 11.44 11.60
CA ALA A 218 -1.73 10.05 11.98
C ALA A 218 -1.62 9.20 10.72
N LEU A 219 -0.49 8.50 10.57
CA LEU A 219 -0.24 7.60 9.45
C LEU A 219 -0.39 6.17 9.96
N LEU A 220 -1.34 5.45 9.41
CA LEU A 220 -1.58 4.05 9.75
C LEU A 220 -0.91 3.19 8.70
N THR A 221 -0.12 2.19 9.13
CA THR A 221 0.61 1.30 8.23
C THR A 221 0.41 -0.16 8.60
N THR A 222 0.32 -0.99 7.58
CA THR A 222 0.14 -2.44 7.65
C THR A 222 1.45 -3.17 7.42
N ASP A 223 1.56 -4.35 8.01
CA ASP A 223 2.70 -5.26 7.92
C ASP A 223 2.22 -6.59 7.35
N ASP A 224 2.60 -6.89 6.11
CA ASP A 224 2.33 -8.20 5.51
C ASP A 224 3.50 -9.16 5.67
N THR A 225 3.77 -9.58 6.87
CA THR A 225 4.75 -10.64 7.11
C THR A 225 4.10 -12.02 7.00
N PHE A 226 4.57 -12.82 6.04
CA PHE A 226 3.94 -14.08 5.59
C PHE A 226 3.89 -15.23 6.60
N ASN A 227 4.41 -15.07 7.79
CA ASN A 227 4.49 -16.13 8.79
C ASN A 227 3.72 -15.77 10.05
N ALA A 228 2.48 -16.24 10.18
CA ALA A 228 1.71 -16.08 11.42
C ALA A 228 2.48 -16.68 12.64
N PRO A 229 2.54 -15.98 13.78
CA PRO A 229 1.98 -14.67 14.11
C PRO A 229 3.03 -13.54 13.94
N SER A 230 3.09 -12.87 12.81
CA SER A 230 4.17 -11.92 12.50
C SER A 230 3.67 -10.60 11.91
N ALA A 231 2.39 -10.48 11.57
CA ALA A 231 1.80 -9.28 10.98
C ALA A 231 1.18 -8.38 12.06
N GLN A 232 1.48 -7.08 12.03
CA GLN A 232 0.95 -6.13 13.01
C GLN A 232 0.50 -4.83 12.35
N LEU A 233 -0.35 -4.08 13.08
CA LEU A 233 -0.82 -2.77 12.68
C LEU A 233 -0.10 -1.68 13.46
N TYR A 234 0.49 -0.72 12.74
CA TYR A 234 1.25 0.36 13.33
C TYR A 234 0.66 1.74 13.01
N LEU A 235 0.88 2.68 13.92
CA LEU A 235 0.49 4.08 13.81
C LEU A 235 1.72 4.98 13.97
N TYR A 236 2.07 5.74 12.95
CA TYR A 236 3.10 6.77 13.05
C TYR A 236 2.46 8.13 13.32
N LEU A 237 2.90 8.81 14.38
CA LEU A 237 2.39 10.12 14.78
C LEU A 237 3.45 11.20 14.60
N ALA A 238 3.14 12.22 13.82
CA ALA A 238 3.96 13.40 13.62
C ALA A 238 3.21 14.68 14.02
N ASN A 239 3.94 15.73 14.46
CA ASN A 239 3.31 16.98 14.87
C ASN A 239 2.96 17.90 13.69
N ASN A 240 3.62 17.73 12.57
CA ASN A 240 3.43 18.45 11.33
C ASN A 240 4.07 17.66 10.17
N GLU A 241 3.78 18.05 8.94
CA GLU A 241 4.28 17.39 7.73
C GLU A 241 5.81 17.34 7.68
N SER A 242 6.52 18.42 8.04
CA SER A 242 7.98 18.43 8.01
C SER A 242 8.61 17.42 8.99
N HIS A 243 7.89 17.01 10.04
CA HIS A 243 8.33 15.94 10.94
C HIS A 243 8.20 14.56 10.31
N ILE A 244 7.34 14.38 9.30
CA ILE A 244 7.29 13.15 8.50
C ILE A 244 8.53 13.11 7.60
N TRP A 245 8.76 14.17 6.83
CA TRP A 245 9.90 14.30 5.92
C TRP A 245 11.28 14.21 6.61
N THR A 246 11.37 14.59 7.87
CA THR A 246 12.62 14.55 8.65
C THR A 246 12.66 13.43 9.68
N ASP A 247 11.72 12.47 9.58
CA ASP A 247 11.58 11.30 10.45
C ASP A 247 11.66 11.65 11.96
N GLN A 248 10.88 12.65 12.37
CA GLN A 248 10.79 13.12 13.76
C GLN A 248 9.51 12.68 14.48
N GLY A 249 8.70 11.86 13.85
CA GLY A 249 7.53 11.26 14.46
C GLY A 249 7.86 10.12 15.44
N SER A 250 6.87 9.36 15.78
CA SER A 250 7.00 8.20 16.65
C SER A 250 6.06 7.09 16.24
N LEU A 251 6.54 5.86 16.27
CA LEU A 251 5.79 4.65 15.94
C LEU A 251 5.08 4.11 17.17
N TRP A 252 3.89 3.56 16.95
CA TRP A 252 3.02 2.97 17.95
C TRP A 252 2.40 1.70 17.38
N ALA A 253 2.24 0.65 18.18
CA ALA A 253 1.68 -0.64 17.76
C ALA A 253 0.33 -0.90 18.42
N PHE A 254 -0.60 -1.54 17.71
CA PHE A 254 -1.96 -1.76 18.17
C PHE A 254 -2.04 -2.87 19.23
N GLN A 255 -2.74 -2.61 20.35
CA GLN A 255 -2.94 -3.55 21.44
C GLN A 255 -4.42 -3.51 21.86
N VAL A 256 -5.08 -4.64 21.95
CA VAL A 256 -6.43 -4.74 22.50
C VAL A 256 -6.38 -4.56 24.02
N THR A 257 -7.30 -3.76 24.57
CA THR A 257 -7.36 -3.46 25.99
C THR A 257 -8.65 -3.93 26.66
N ARG A 258 -9.66 -4.24 25.84
CA ARG A 258 -10.96 -4.68 26.31
C ARG A 258 -11.65 -5.53 25.25
N THR A 259 -12.28 -6.61 25.69
CA THR A 259 -13.21 -7.44 24.91
C THR A 259 -14.63 -7.25 25.46
N ASP A 260 -15.61 -7.92 24.86
CA ASP A 260 -16.99 -7.96 25.37
C ASP A 260 -17.09 -8.53 26.79
N GLU A 261 -16.16 -9.40 27.18
CA GLU A 261 -16.08 -9.99 28.51
C GLU A 261 -15.49 -9.02 29.56
N GLY A 262 -14.80 -7.96 29.16
CA GLY A 262 -14.21 -6.98 30.05
C GLY A 262 -12.78 -6.56 29.71
N PRO A 263 -12.09 -5.89 30.65
CA PRO A 263 -10.71 -5.48 30.47
C PRO A 263 -9.77 -6.67 30.32
N VAL A 264 -8.81 -6.55 29.40
CA VAL A 264 -7.78 -7.57 29.13
C VAL A 264 -6.61 -7.41 30.11
N ASP A 265 -6.13 -8.53 30.66
CA ASP A 265 -4.92 -8.55 31.48
C ASP A 265 -3.67 -8.59 30.59
N GLN A 266 -3.00 -7.45 30.46
CA GLN A 266 -1.80 -7.30 29.64
C GLN A 266 -0.54 -7.96 30.24
N THR A 267 -0.62 -8.51 31.43
CA THR A 267 0.48 -9.29 32.03
C THR A 267 0.39 -10.78 31.66
N ASP A 268 -0.76 -11.21 31.15
CA ASP A 268 -0.94 -12.56 30.60
C ASP A 268 -0.65 -12.55 29.09
N PRO A 269 0.40 -13.23 28.61
CA PRO A 269 0.70 -13.33 27.18
C PRO A 269 -0.32 -14.16 26.39
N PHE A 270 -1.26 -14.82 27.09
CA PHE A 270 -2.30 -15.67 26.50
C PHE A 270 -3.69 -15.21 26.91
N ASN A 271 -3.90 -13.92 26.89
CA ASN A 271 -5.08 -13.26 27.44
C ASN A 271 -6.37 -13.40 26.60
N GLY A 272 -6.35 -14.18 25.51
CA GLY A 272 -7.52 -14.39 24.63
C GLY A 272 -7.97 -13.14 23.85
N ALA A 273 -7.06 -12.20 23.63
CA ALA A 273 -7.30 -10.98 22.85
C ALA A 273 -6.01 -10.50 22.14
N ASN A 274 -5.16 -11.45 21.75
CA ASN A 274 -3.83 -11.18 21.25
C ASN A 274 -3.70 -11.32 19.73
N ASP A 275 -4.66 -11.99 19.09
CA ASP A 275 -4.51 -12.30 17.68
C ASP A 275 -5.86 -12.43 16.92
N TYR A 276 -5.74 -12.60 15.62
CA TYR A 276 -6.83 -12.74 14.65
C TYR A 276 -7.88 -13.80 15.07
N LEU A 277 -7.46 -14.93 15.63
CA LEU A 277 -8.37 -16.02 15.99
C LEU A 277 -9.18 -15.71 17.26
N ASP A 278 -8.73 -14.76 18.08
CA ASP A 278 -9.44 -14.34 19.28
C ASP A 278 -10.63 -13.42 18.97
N LEU A 279 -10.59 -12.67 17.85
CA LEU A 279 -11.68 -11.78 17.44
C LEU A 279 -12.61 -12.53 16.47
N GLN A 280 -13.81 -12.85 16.91
CA GLN A 280 -14.79 -13.57 16.09
C GLN A 280 -15.85 -12.62 15.50
N PRO A 281 -16.54 -13.02 14.39
CA PRO A 281 -17.69 -12.29 13.89
C PRO A 281 -18.72 -11.99 14.99
N GLY A 282 -19.12 -10.73 15.12
CA GLY A 282 -20.03 -10.25 16.16
C GLY A 282 -19.37 -9.70 17.42
N ASP A 283 -18.07 -9.93 17.63
CA ASP A 283 -17.32 -9.33 18.74
C ASP A 283 -16.97 -7.85 18.41
N ASP A 284 -16.84 -7.04 19.48
CA ASP A 284 -16.40 -5.65 19.39
C ASP A 284 -15.35 -5.33 20.47
N PHE A 285 -14.10 -5.32 20.08
CA PHE A 285 -12.98 -5.06 20.98
C PHE A 285 -12.66 -3.56 21.05
N GLN A 286 -12.02 -3.14 22.12
CA GLN A 286 -11.43 -1.80 22.27
C GLN A 286 -9.93 -1.91 22.43
N GLY A 287 -9.20 -0.89 21.97
CA GLY A 287 -7.75 -0.95 21.97
C GLY A 287 -7.06 0.39 22.15
N ARG A 288 -5.76 0.31 22.11
CA ARG A 288 -4.87 1.47 22.09
C ARG A 288 -3.64 1.17 21.29
N PHE A 289 -2.97 2.22 20.87
CA PHE A 289 -1.61 2.12 20.33
C PHE A 289 -0.60 2.40 21.45
N ILE A 290 0.36 1.48 21.64
CA ILE A 290 1.47 1.59 22.60
C ILE A 290 2.74 1.98 21.86
N ARG A 291 3.60 2.76 22.54
CA ARG A 291 4.77 3.35 21.88
C ARG A 291 5.89 2.34 21.65
N VAL A 292 6.32 2.21 20.41
CA VAL A 292 7.53 1.46 20.03
C VAL A 292 8.77 2.27 20.42
N PRO A 293 9.82 1.67 21.04
CA PRO A 293 11.10 2.32 21.25
C PRO A 293 11.71 2.80 19.91
N LYS A 294 12.28 3.99 19.92
CA LYS A 294 12.73 4.66 18.69
C LYS A 294 13.82 3.90 17.93
N ASP A 295 14.72 3.27 18.64
CA ASP A 295 15.81 2.44 18.10
C ASP A 295 15.27 1.16 17.43
N ILE A 296 14.25 0.54 18.02
CA ILE A 296 13.54 -0.61 17.41
C ILE A 296 12.78 -0.16 16.16
N ALA A 297 11.96 0.90 16.26
CA ALA A 297 11.21 1.43 15.13
C ALA A 297 12.09 1.74 13.92
N ARG A 298 13.25 2.38 14.16
CA ARG A 298 14.18 2.76 13.09
C ARG A 298 15.12 1.65 12.63
N GLY A 299 15.06 0.49 13.28
CA GLY A 299 15.86 -0.65 12.90
C GLY A 299 17.38 -0.50 13.13
N VAL A 300 17.80 0.31 14.13
CA VAL A 300 19.24 0.48 14.46
C VAL A 300 19.77 -0.61 15.38
N THR A 301 19.08 -1.74 15.46
CA THR A 301 19.37 -2.83 16.42
C THR A 301 20.10 -4.03 15.78
N GLY A 302 20.48 -3.95 14.52
CA GLY A 302 21.21 -5.05 13.83
C GLY A 302 20.81 -5.22 12.36
N ASP A 303 21.19 -6.35 11.80
CA ASP A 303 21.03 -6.65 10.36
C ASP A 303 19.60 -7.12 10.00
N ALA A 304 18.80 -7.52 10.99
CA ALA A 304 17.42 -7.95 10.84
C ALA A 304 16.47 -7.10 11.72
N PRO A 305 16.24 -5.84 11.36
CA PRO A 305 15.41 -4.92 12.15
C PRO A 305 13.95 -5.33 12.24
N GLN A 306 13.41 -6.02 11.24
CA GLN A 306 12.03 -6.54 11.27
C GLN A 306 11.84 -7.57 12.38
N ASP A 307 12.78 -8.52 12.52
CA ASP A 307 12.75 -9.52 13.59
C ASP A 307 12.76 -8.87 14.99
N ALA A 308 13.50 -7.75 15.13
CA ALA A 308 13.56 -7.02 16.39
C ALA A 308 12.24 -6.29 16.71
N LEU A 309 11.57 -5.74 15.70
CA LEU A 309 10.26 -5.09 15.85
C LEU A 309 9.17 -6.12 16.15
N GLU A 310 9.17 -7.25 15.43
CA GLU A 310 8.26 -8.37 15.66
C GLU A 310 8.42 -8.94 17.08
N GLN A 311 9.66 -9.22 17.51
CA GLN A 311 9.93 -9.73 18.86
C GLN A 311 9.44 -8.74 19.93
N TRP A 312 9.68 -7.41 19.74
CA TRP A 312 9.17 -6.40 20.65
C TRP A 312 7.63 -6.41 20.69
N SER A 313 6.98 -6.54 19.54
CA SER A 313 5.52 -6.60 19.43
C SER A 313 4.95 -7.81 20.17
N ASN A 314 5.55 -8.98 20.00
CA ASN A 314 5.19 -10.20 20.71
C ASN A 314 5.37 -10.07 22.22
N ASP A 315 6.49 -9.50 22.67
CA ASP A 315 6.79 -9.30 24.12
C ASP A 315 5.85 -8.29 24.79
N ASN A 316 5.16 -7.45 24.02
CA ASN A 316 4.27 -6.41 24.52
C ASN A 316 2.78 -6.66 24.24
N ASN A 317 2.40 -7.90 23.88
CA ASN A 317 1.01 -8.27 23.55
C ASN A 317 0.37 -7.35 22.51
N VAL A 318 1.12 -6.96 21.49
CA VAL A 318 0.58 -6.32 20.29
C VAL A 318 -0.33 -7.32 19.59
N PHE A 319 -1.48 -6.86 19.11
CA PHE A 319 -2.42 -7.72 18.40
C PHE A 319 -1.79 -8.25 17.11
N GLN A 320 -1.84 -9.55 16.92
CA GLN A 320 -1.26 -10.24 15.78
C GLN A 320 -2.31 -10.51 14.71
N PHE A 321 -2.07 -10.01 13.53
CA PHE A 321 -2.81 -10.33 12.32
C PHE A 321 -2.15 -11.49 11.58
N ILE A 322 -2.72 -11.90 10.45
CA ILE A 322 -2.14 -13.00 9.66
C ILE A 322 -1.28 -12.45 8.53
N ARG A 323 -1.87 -11.68 7.64
CA ARG A 323 -1.27 -10.95 6.53
C ARG A 323 -2.09 -9.69 6.33
N LEU A 324 -1.63 -8.59 6.92
CA LEU A 324 -2.30 -7.31 6.75
C LEU A 324 -1.88 -6.70 5.42
N GLU A 325 -2.89 -6.50 4.59
CA GLU A 325 -2.76 -5.88 3.29
C GLU A 325 -3.16 -4.39 3.37
N ASP A 326 -3.94 -3.93 2.42
CA ASP A 326 -4.33 -2.53 2.28
C ASP A 326 -5.34 -2.08 3.34
N LEU A 327 -5.48 -0.76 3.45
CA LEU A 327 -6.41 -0.12 4.38
C LEU A 327 -6.93 1.20 3.81
N ALA A 328 -8.20 1.51 4.11
CA ALA A 328 -8.85 2.74 3.66
C ALA A 328 -9.70 3.36 4.77
N TYR A 329 -9.69 4.68 4.88
CA TYR A 329 -10.62 5.36 5.79
C TYR A 329 -11.99 5.61 5.12
N ASP A 330 -13.07 5.55 5.90
CA ASP A 330 -14.43 5.88 5.43
C ASP A 330 -14.52 7.40 5.15
N LYS A 331 -14.71 7.80 3.89
CA LYS A 331 -14.78 9.22 3.47
C LYS A 331 -15.94 9.99 4.12
N ARG A 332 -16.96 9.28 4.66
CA ARG A 332 -18.06 9.90 5.42
C ARG A 332 -17.73 10.11 6.90
N ASN A 333 -16.84 9.28 7.46
CA ASN A 333 -16.36 9.37 8.83
C ASN A 333 -14.89 8.92 8.89
N PRO A 334 -13.93 9.81 8.65
CA PRO A 334 -12.51 9.44 8.50
C PRO A 334 -11.85 8.78 9.71
N ARG A 335 -12.54 8.73 10.87
CA ARG A 335 -12.08 7.96 12.03
C ARG A 335 -12.44 6.47 11.96
N VAL A 336 -13.21 6.07 10.97
CA VAL A 336 -13.46 4.66 10.64
C VAL A 336 -12.48 4.24 9.57
N VAL A 337 -11.75 3.15 9.81
CA VAL A 337 -10.81 2.57 8.86
C VAL A 337 -11.20 1.12 8.61
N TYR A 338 -11.25 0.72 7.37
CA TYR A 338 -11.34 -0.67 6.92
C TYR A 338 -9.94 -1.18 6.65
N ILE A 339 -9.68 -2.44 6.98
CA ILE A 339 -8.35 -3.04 6.91
C ILE A 339 -8.51 -4.46 6.36
N ALA A 340 -7.83 -4.76 5.26
CA ALA A 340 -7.80 -6.09 4.69
C ALA A 340 -6.75 -6.96 5.41
N ASP A 341 -7.08 -8.23 5.58
CA ASP A 341 -6.15 -9.29 6.00
C ASP A 341 -6.43 -10.48 5.08
N THR A 342 -5.49 -10.79 4.22
CA THR A 342 -5.66 -11.82 3.19
C THR A 342 -5.77 -13.23 3.77
N GLY A 343 -5.46 -13.38 5.06
CA GLY A 343 -5.49 -14.67 5.72
C GLY A 343 -4.36 -15.60 5.26
N ARG A 344 -4.38 -16.83 5.70
CA ARG A 344 -3.44 -17.86 5.26
C ARG A 344 -3.92 -19.26 5.58
N THR A 345 -3.63 -20.19 4.67
CA THR A 345 -3.91 -21.61 4.89
C THR A 345 -3.19 -22.16 6.12
N ARG A 346 -3.85 -23.05 6.84
CA ARG A 346 -3.32 -23.79 7.98
C ARG A 346 -3.10 -22.97 9.25
N VAL A 347 -3.65 -21.77 9.35
CA VAL A 347 -3.62 -21.00 10.61
C VAL A 347 -4.60 -21.62 11.61
N VAL A 348 -4.08 -21.98 12.79
CA VAL A 348 -4.81 -22.65 13.87
C VAL A 348 -4.26 -22.17 15.22
N PRO A 349 -5.02 -22.32 16.33
CA PRO A 349 -4.47 -22.10 17.67
C PRO A 349 -3.36 -23.10 18.00
N ASP A 350 -2.29 -22.64 18.61
CA ASP A 350 -1.30 -23.51 19.27
C ASP A 350 -1.94 -24.17 20.53
N PRO A 351 -1.98 -25.50 20.61
CA PRO A 351 -2.59 -26.18 21.76
C PRO A 351 -1.94 -25.85 23.12
N ALA A 352 -0.69 -25.40 23.12
CA ALA A 352 0.05 -25.10 24.36
C ALA A 352 -0.20 -23.67 24.85
N THR A 353 -0.44 -22.73 23.94
CA THR A 353 -0.48 -21.29 24.23
C THR A 353 -1.80 -20.64 23.89
N GLY A 354 -2.63 -21.25 23.05
CA GLY A 354 -3.84 -20.65 22.50
C GLY A 354 -3.60 -19.64 21.38
N ARG A 355 -2.37 -19.13 21.22
CA ARG A 355 -2.04 -18.14 20.18
C ARG A 355 -2.04 -18.79 18.80
N MET A 356 -2.35 -18.00 17.79
CA MET A 356 -2.33 -18.50 16.41
C MET A 356 -0.92 -18.95 16.00
N GLN A 357 -0.88 -20.01 15.20
CA GLN A 357 0.31 -20.53 14.57
C GLN A 357 -0.03 -21.09 13.20
N ARG A 358 0.98 -21.24 12.34
CA ARG A 358 0.82 -21.99 11.11
C ARG A 358 1.05 -23.48 11.35
N GLY A 359 0.00 -24.28 11.23
CA GLY A 359 0.06 -25.74 11.41
C GLY A 359 0.86 -26.45 10.32
N PRO A 360 1.25 -27.74 10.56
CA PRO A 360 1.95 -28.56 9.58
C PRO A 360 1.11 -28.78 8.31
N GLY A 361 1.77 -29.28 7.25
CA GLY A 361 1.08 -29.57 5.99
C GLY A 361 -0.12 -30.50 6.17
N GLY A 362 -1.25 -30.16 5.54
CA GLY A 362 -2.51 -30.92 5.64
C GLY A 362 -3.40 -30.53 6.82
N THR A 363 -3.00 -29.57 7.66
CA THR A 363 -3.89 -28.99 8.70
C THR A 363 -4.99 -28.17 8.02
N ALA A 364 -6.24 -28.36 8.42
CA ALA A 364 -7.33 -27.47 8.03
C ALA A 364 -7.18 -26.15 8.80
N GLY A 365 -7.13 -25.02 8.06
CA GLY A 365 -7.02 -23.69 8.64
C GLY A 365 -8.35 -23.15 9.15
N GLN A 366 -8.29 -22.03 9.86
CA GLN A 366 -9.46 -21.29 10.35
C GLN A 366 -9.52 -19.85 9.76
N ALA A 367 -8.62 -19.53 8.84
CA ALA A 367 -8.48 -18.21 8.25
C ALA A 367 -7.90 -18.31 6.83
N ASP A 368 -8.42 -19.26 6.04
CA ASP A 368 -7.88 -19.56 4.72
C ASP A 368 -8.26 -18.50 3.67
N ASN A 369 -9.40 -17.79 3.89
CA ASN A 369 -9.98 -16.83 2.94
C ASN A 369 -9.84 -15.37 3.35
N GLY A 370 -9.45 -15.09 4.59
CA GLY A 370 -9.18 -13.74 5.08
C GLY A 370 -10.41 -12.95 5.54
N ARG A 371 -10.17 -11.69 5.95
CA ARG A 371 -11.17 -10.79 6.58
C ARG A 371 -10.96 -9.35 6.16
N ILE A 372 -12.05 -8.58 6.29
CA ILE A 372 -11.99 -7.12 6.41
C ILE A 372 -12.32 -6.77 7.85
N PHE A 373 -11.41 -6.07 8.52
CA PHE A 373 -11.67 -5.48 9.83
C PHE A 373 -12.19 -4.06 9.69
N ARG A 374 -12.92 -3.61 10.72
CA ARG A 374 -13.37 -2.23 10.88
C ARG A 374 -12.85 -1.70 12.20
N MET A 375 -12.06 -0.63 12.16
CA MET A 375 -11.52 0.06 13.31
C MET A 375 -12.12 1.46 13.44
N VAL A 376 -12.52 1.86 14.65
CA VAL A 376 -13.04 3.20 14.95
C VAL A 376 -12.12 3.89 15.93
N PHE A 377 -11.47 4.94 15.48
CA PHE A 377 -10.59 5.75 16.31
C PHE A 377 -11.37 6.69 17.23
N ASN A 378 -10.83 6.91 18.43
CA ASN A 378 -11.38 7.86 19.38
C ASN A 378 -11.30 9.30 18.86
N GLU A 379 -12.37 10.07 19.05
CA GLU A 379 -12.50 11.45 18.57
C GLU A 379 -11.36 12.38 19.03
N ASN A 380 -10.88 12.20 20.26
CA ASN A 380 -9.93 13.13 20.89
C ASN A 380 -8.49 12.61 20.93
N ASN A 381 -8.27 11.33 20.64
CA ASN A 381 -6.96 10.70 20.79
C ASN A 381 -6.71 9.63 19.72
N PRO A 382 -5.85 9.90 18.73
CA PRO A 382 -5.55 8.94 17.66
C PRO A 382 -4.91 7.63 18.14
N ARG A 383 -4.47 7.56 19.39
CA ARG A 383 -3.91 6.34 19.97
C ARG A 383 -4.94 5.45 20.67
N GLN A 384 -6.19 5.84 20.69
CA GLN A 384 -7.28 5.03 21.27
C GLN A 384 -8.22 4.56 20.17
N VAL A 385 -8.62 3.31 20.30
CA VAL A 385 -9.58 2.64 19.42
C VAL A 385 -10.81 2.33 20.25
N ASP A 386 -11.93 2.94 19.86
CA ASP A 386 -13.23 2.81 20.56
C ASP A 386 -13.97 1.53 20.14
N SER A 387 -13.68 1.01 18.93
CA SER A 387 -14.27 -0.23 18.38
C SER A 387 -13.31 -0.87 17.39
N PHE A 388 -13.14 -2.17 17.49
CA PHE A 388 -12.39 -3.00 16.55
C PHE A 388 -13.12 -4.32 16.37
N ALA A 389 -13.66 -4.57 15.18
CA ALA A 389 -14.56 -5.67 14.87
C ALA A 389 -14.30 -6.26 13.49
N VAL A 390 -14.74 -7.50 13.28
CA VAL A 390 -14.82 -8.09 11.95
C VAL A 390 -15.96 -7.42 11.17
N TYR A 391 -15.65 -6.93 9.97
CA TYR A 391 -16.62 -6.30 9.07
C TYR A 391 -17.13 -7.26 7.99
N ALA A 392 -16.21 -8.05 7.44
CA ALA A 392 -16.51 -9.13 6.51
C ALA A 392 -15.55 -10.29 6.74
N ASP A 393 -16.02 -11.51 6.59
CA ASP A 393 -15.27 -12.75 6.89
C ASP A 393 -15.49 -13.80 5.80
N GLY A 394 -14.41 -14.21 5.13
CA GLY A 394 -14.43 -15.25 4.10
C GLY A 394 -14.55 -16.67 4.66
N ASP A 395 -14.28 -16.85 5.96
CA ASP A 395 -14.16 -18.17 6.60
C ASP A 395 -15.32 -18.53 7.55
N ALA A 396 -16.30 -17.65 7.72
CA ALA A 396 -17.40 -17.83 8.70
C ALA A 396 -18.78 -18.05 8.05
N PRO A 397 -19.01 -19.09 7.22
CA PRO A 397 -20.28 -19.29 6.56
C PRO A 397 -21.42 -19.45 7.57
N GLY A 398 -22.40 -18.57 7.48
CA GLY A 398 -23.55 -18.51 8.38
C GLY A 398 -23.52 -17.39 9.42
N ALA A 399 -22.39 -16.70 9.59
CA ALA A 399 -22.35 -15.43 10.33
C ALA A 399 -22.96 -14.29 9.48
N PRO A 400 -23.48 -13.22 10.12
CA PRO A 400 -23.97 -12.05 9.40
C PRO A 400 -22.88 -11.34 8.59
N GLU A 401 -21.64 -11.40 9.01
CA GLU A 401 -20.45 -10.83 8.40
C GLU A 401 -19.90 -11.67 7.22
N PHE A 402 -20.46 -12.86 6.98
CA PHE A 402 -19.95 -13.73 5.92
C PHE A 402 -20.08 -13.11 4.53
N VAL A 403 -18.96 -13.03 3.83
CA VAL A 403 -18.86 -12.70 2.42
C VAL A 403 -18.01 -13.76 1.75
N ALA A 404 -18.44 -14.29 0.62
CA ALA A 404 -17.70 -15.34 -0.08
C ALA A 404 -16.49 -14.78 -0.87
N MET A 405 -15.73 -13.89 -0.22
CA MET A 405 -14.46 -13.36 -0.73
C MET A 405 -13.31 -14.32 -0.36
N THR A 406 -12.23 -14.22 -1.11
CA THR A 406 -11.03 -15.01 -0.88
C THR A 406 -9.82 -14.12 -1.01
N ASN A 407 -8.96 -14.11 0.00
CA ASN A 407 -7.73 -13.33 0.03
C ASN A 407 -7.95 -11.86 -0.34
N PRO A 408 -8.73 -11.09 0.47
CA PRO A 408 -8.89 -9.66 0.27
C PRO A 408 -7.56 -8.95 0.44
N ASP A 409 -7.23 -8.09 -0.50
CA ASP A 409 -5.97 -7.40 -0.60
C ASP A 409 -6.18 -5.88 -0.67
N ASN A 410 -6.14 -5.28 -1.88
CA ASN A 410 -6.28 -3.84 -2.00
C ASN A 410 -7.72 -3.37 -1.81
N ILE A 411 -7.87 -2.25 -1.11
CA ILE A 411 -9.17 -1.67 -0.79
C ILE A 411 -9.15 -0.14 -0.90
N ASP A 412 -10.24 0.44 -1.36
CA ASP A 412 -10.49 1.88 -1.14
C ASP A 412 -11.99 2.17 -0.98
N THR A 413 -12.29 3.31 -0.40
CA THR A 413 -13.66 3.79 -0.17
C THR A 413 -13.99 4.97 -1.07
N SER A 414 -15.25 5.05 -1.48
CA SER A 414 -15.91 6.27 -1.93
C SER A 414 -16.84 6.82 -0.83
N ALA A 415 -17.59 7.88 -1.14
CA ALA A 415 -18.67 8.32 -0.26
C ALA A 415 -19.80 7.28 -0.11
N ASN A 416 -19.94 6.34 -1.04
CA ASN A 416 -21.06 5.40 -1.11
C ASN A 416 -20.65 3.95 -0.92
N SER A 417 -19.38 3.61 -1.13
CA SER A 417 -18.94 2.23 -1.28
C SER A 417 -17.58 1.95 -0.69
N LEU A 418 -17.35 0.67 -0.38
CA LEU A 418 -16.03 0.07 -0.22
C LEU A 418 -15.81 -0.87 -1.42
N MET A 419 -14.69 -0.75 -2.11
CA MET A 419 -14.20 -1.74 -3.07
C MET A 419 -13.13 -2.59 -2.41
N VAL A 420 -13.13 -3.89 -2.73
CA VAL A 420 -12.16 -4.87 -2.23
C VAL A 420 -11.70 -5.73 -3.40
N GLN A 421 -10.40 -5.87 -3.57
CA GLN A 421 -9.78 -6.71 -4.58
C GLN A 421 -9.26 -7.99 -3.92
N GLU A 422 -9.25 -9.09 -4.68
CA GLU A 422 -8.72 -10.39 -4.24
C GLU A 422 -7.34 -10.64 -4.84
N ASP A 423 -6.38 -11.08 -4.01
CA ASP A 423 -5.11 -11.70 -4.44
C ASP A 423 -5.29 -13.21 -4.55
N THR A 424 -5.89 -13.66 -5.64
CA THR A 424 -6.07 -15.09 -5.92
C THR A 424 -6.33 -15.31 -7.41
N GLY A 425 -6.12 -16.53 -7.90
CA GLY A 425 -6.50 -16.88 -9.28
C GLY A 425 -8.00 -16.69 -9.52
N ASP A 426 -8.38 -16.18 -10.69
CA ASP A 426 -9.75 -15.73 -11.02
C ASP A 426 -10.24 -14.62 -10.06
N ALA A 427 -9.33 -13.73 -9.65
CA ALA A 427 -9.54 -12.67 -8.67
C ALA A 427 -10.77 -11.80 -8.97
N LYS A 428 -11.57 -11.53 -7.95
CA LYS A 428 -12.76 -10.70 -8.04
C LYS A 428 -12.52 -9.34 -7.42
N ILE A 429 -13.24 -8.36 -7.96
CA ILE A 429 -13.36 -7.03 -7.36
C ILE A 429 -14.77 -6.97 -6.75
N TRP A 430 -14.80 -6.87 -5.43
CA TRP A 430 -16.04 -6.79 -4.66
C TRP A 430 -16.46 -5.35 -4.45
N HIS A 431 -17.76 -5.12 -4.49
CA HIS A 431 -18.41 -3.85 -4.20
C HIS A 431 -19.34 -4.01 -3.00
N HIS A 432 -19.10 -3.21 -1.97
CA HIS A 432 -20.00 -3.07 -0.83
C HIS A 432 -20.69 -1.71 -0.88
N ASP A 433 -22.00 -1.71 -1.00
CA ASP A 433 -22.84 -0.50 -0.97
C ASP A 433 -23.15 -0.12 0.48
N PHE A 434 -22.62 1.00 0.95
CA PHE A 434 -22.84 1.49 2.31
C PHE A 434 -24.31 1.87 2.62
N GLY A 435 -25.09 2.21 1.60
CA GLY A 435 -26.50 2.60 1.76
C GLY A 435 -27.40 1.41 2.03
N THR A 436 -27.13 0.29 1.39
CA THR A 436 -27.93 -0.95 1.51
C THR A 436 -27.28 -2.01 2.40
N GLY A 437 -25.98 -1.92 2.64
CA GLY A 437 -25.18 -2.93 3.34
C GLY A 437 -24.96 -4.20 2.55
N THR A 438 -25.12 -4.17 1.21
CA THR A 438 -25.01 -5.36 0.38
C THR A 438 -23.64 -5.48 -0.30
N TRP A 439 -23.16 -6.72 -0.41
CA TRP A 439 -21.97 -7.10 -1.16
C TRP A 439 -22.36 -7.69 -2.52
N SER A 440 -21.60 -7.35 -3.55
CA SER A 440 -21.73 -7.90 -4.90
C SER A 440 -20.37 -7.91 -5.60
N VAL A 441 -20.21 -8.80 -6.60
CA VAL A 441 -19.03 -8.76 -7.46
C VAL A 441 -19.21 -7.64 -8.49
N ALA A 442 -18.22 -6.77 -8.64
CA ALA A 442 -18.19 -5.72 -9.66
C ALA A 442 -17.52 -6.21 -10.95
N ALA A 443 -16.39 -6.91 -10.81
CA ALA A 443 -15.63 -7.42 -11.95
C ALA A 443 -14.82 -8.67 -11.55
N THR A 444 -14.27 -9.35 -12.55
CA THR A 444 -13.34 -10.49 -12.38
C THR A 444 -12.15 -10.28 -13.32
N VAL A 445 -10.95 -10.61 -12.84
CA VAL A 445 -9.73 -10.60 -13.64
C VAL A 445 -9.78 -11.69 -14.71
N ASN A 446 -9.38 -11.37 -15.93
CA ASN A 446 -9.47 -12.30 -17.07
C ASN A 446 -8.34 -13.33 -17.10
N ASP A 447 -7.19 -13.02 -16.47
CA ASP A 447 -6.09 -13.96 -16.33
C ASP A 447 -6.36 -14.89 -15.14
N PRO A 448 -6.38 -16.22 -15.32
CA PRO A 448 -6.70 -17.16 -14.25
C PRO A 448 -5.63 -17.25 -13.16
N SER A 449 -4.47 -16.64 -13.35
CA SER A 449 -3.40 -16.51 -12.35
C SER A 449 -3.09 -15.05 -12.02
N GLY A 450 -3.83 -14.11 -12.60
CA GLY A 450 -3.67 -12.69 -12.34
C GLY A 450 -4.49 -12.25 -11.13
N GLU A 451 -4.00 -11.24 -10.45
CA GLU A 451 -4.71 -10.52 -9.41
C GLU A 451 -5.09 -9.12 -9.86
N SER A 452 -6.01 -8.49 -9.16
CA SER A 452 -6.27 -7.06 -9.29
C SER A 452 -5.67 -6.34 -8.09
N SER A 453 -4.99 -5.23 -8.35
CA SER A 453 -4.23 -4.49 -7.36
C SER A 453 -4.49 -2.98 -7.47
N GLY A 454 -4.00 -2.21 -6.54
CA GLY A 454 -3.90 -0.76 -6.61
C GLY A 454 -5.22 0.00 -6.85
N ILE A 455 -6.33 -0.30 -6.18
CA ILE A 455 -7.60 0.42 -6.42
C ILE A 455 -7.68 1.75 -5.69
N VAL A 456 -8.13 2.82 -6.39
CA VAL A 456 -8.39 4.15 -5.81
C VAL A 456 -9.68 4.77 -6.35
N ASP A 457 -10.42 5.47 -5.46
CA ASP A 457 -11.57 6.28 -5.87
C ASP A 457 -11.12 7.47 -6.71
N ALA A 458 -11.53 7.47 -7.96
CA ALA A 458 -11.26 8.53 -8.93
C ALA A 458 -12.48 9.42 -9.21
N SER A 459 -13.48 9.42 -8.33
CA SER A 459 -14.76 10.13 -8.52
C SER A 459 -14.58 11.65 -8.66
N ASP A 460 -13.62 12.25 -7.95
CA ASP A 460 -13.32 13.67 -8.03
C ASP A 460 -12.72 14.08 -9.39
N TRP A 461 -12.13 13.12 -10.10
CA TRP A 461 -11.42 13.34 -11.36
C TRP A 461 -12.27 12.95 -12.57
N PHE A 462 -12.87 11.78 -12.57
CA PHE A 462 -13.59 11.21 -13.72
C PHE A 462 -15.12 11.16 -13.50
N GLY A 463 -15.59 11.75 -12.40
CA GLY A 463 -17.00 11.81 -12.00
C GLY A 463 -17.44 10.60 -11.16
N PRO A 464 -18.60 10.73 -10.49
CA PRO A 464 -19.06 9.77 -9.48
C PRO A 464 -19.04 8.31 -9.97
N GLY A 465 -18.56 7.43 -9.09
CA GLY A 465 -18.45 5.99 -9.34
C GLY A 465 -17.31 5.59 -10.26
N SER A 466 -16.31 6.46 -10.45
CA SER A 466 -15.09 6.14 -11.20
C SER A 466 -14.00 5.64 -10.27
N TRP A 467 -13.31 4.57 -10.68
CA TRP A 467 -12.23 3.91 -9.96
C TRP A 467 -11.06 3.70 -10.90
N ILE A 468 -9.85 3.98 -10.46
CA ILE A 468 -8.63 3.54 -11.13
C ILE A 468 -8.09 2.34 -10.38
N LEU A 469 -7.64 1.35 -11.12
CA LEU A 469 -7.07 0.12 -10.59
C LEU A 469 -6.07 -0.46 -11.60
N ASP A 470 -5.33 -1.43 -11.17
CA ASP A 470 -4.50 -2.23 -12.06
C ASP A 470 -4.72 -3.74 -11.89
N VAL A 471 -4.03 -4.47 -12.74
CA VAL A 471 -3.99 -5.93 -12.77
C VAL A 471 -2.55 -6.34 -12.94
N GLN A 472 -2.09 -7.23 -12.09
CA GLN A 472 -0.87 -8.00 -12.24
C GLN A 472 -1.20 -9.35 -12.90
N ALA A 473 -0.50 -9.74 -13.94
CA ALA A 473 -0.81 -10.94 -14.72
C ALA A 473 0.20 -12.06 -14.41
N HIS A 474 0.12 -12.61 -13.21
CA HIS A 474 1.04 -13.64 -12.72
C HIS A 474 1.01 -14.91 -13.57
N GLY A 475 2.15 -15.38 -13.99
CA GLY A 475 2.39 -16.74 -14.49
C GLY A 475 1.92 -17.06 -15.90
N SER A 476 0.88 -16.45 -16.47
CA SER A 476 0.43 -16.75 -17.83
C SER A 476 0.87 -15.74 -18.87
N ASN A 477 1.16 -14.51 -18.47
CA ASN A 477 1.57 -13.42 -19.36
C ASN A 477 2.88 -12.77 -18.90
N PHE A 478 3.93 -13.55 -18.73
CA PHE A 478 5.25 -13.00 -18.45
C PHE A 478 6.16 -13.07 -19.67
N ARG A 479 7.07 -12.10 -19.76
CA ARG A 479 8.14 -12.07 -20.77
C ARG A 479 9.41 -12.69 -20.18
N GLU A 480 10.08 -13.51 -20.99
CA GLU A 480 11.40 -14.03 -20.64
C GLU A 480 12.46 -13.32 -21.47
N GLU A 481 13.44 -12.73 -20.82
CA GLU A 481 14.57 -12.08 -21.48
C GLU A 481 15.88 -12.47 -20.80
N VAL A 482 16.97 -12.39 -21.53
CA VAL A 482 18.32 -12.62 -20.98
C VAL A 482 18.98 -11.27 -20.77
N ASP A 483 19.27 -10.91 -19.52
CA ASP A 483 19.92 -9.65 -19.18
C ASP A 483 21.38 -9.58 -19.69
N ALA A 484 22.01 -8.40 -19.55
CA ALA A 484 23.40 -8.18 -19.98
C ALA A 484 24.41 -9.07 -19.22
N GLY A 485 24.05 -9.62 -18.08
CA GLY A 485 24.84 -10.59 -17.30
C GLY A 485 24.62 -12.03 -17.74
N GLY A 486 23.71 -12.30 -18.68
CA GLY A 486 23.34 -13.64 -19.14
C GLY A 486 22.35 -14.37 -18.22
N ILE A 487 21.69 -13.65 -17.33
CA ILE A 487 20.68 -14.21 -16.41
C ILE A 487 19.31 -14.13 -17.08
N LEU A 488 18.57 -15.24 -17.06
CA LEU A 488 17.18 -15.28 -17.49
C LEU A 488 16.31 -14.56 -16.45
N ARG A 489 15.62 -13.54 -16.91
CA ARG A 489 14.66 -12.77 -16.14
C ARG A 489 13.23 -13.07 -16.58
N LYS A 490 12.30 -13.04 -15.65
CA LYS A 490 10.88 -13.10 -15.94
C LYS A 490 10.26 -11.77 -15.55
N LEU A 491 9.65 -11.11 -16.54
CA LEU A 491 8.92 -9.85 -16.35
C LEU A 491 7.46 -10.14 -16.48
N GLU A 492 6.71 -9.81 -15.46
CA GLU A 492 5.26 -9.98 -15.46
C GLU A 492 4.59 -8.86 -16.23
N ASP A 493 3.48 -9.15 -16.87
CA ASP A 493 2.66 -8.15 -17.54
C ASP A 493 1.64 -7.58 -16.55
N GLY A 494 1.07 -6.43 -16.90
CA GLY A 494 0.04 -5.76 -16.11
C GLY A 494 -0.68 -4.70 -16.93
N GLN A 495 -1.74 -4.15 -16.38
CA GLN A 495 -2.55 -3.16 -17.08
C GLN A 495 -3.22 -2.19 -16.11
N LEU A 496 -3.12 -0.89 -16.40
CA LEU A 496 -3.91 0.15 -15.71
C LEU A 496 -5.28 0.31 -16.36
N LEU A 497 -6.29 0.47 -15.53
CA LEU A 497 -7.70 0.48 -15.91
C LEU A 497 -8.44 1.66 -15.25
N LEU A 498 -9.41 2.23 -15.97
CA LEU A 498 -10.43 3.12 -15.43
C LEU A 498 -11.78 2.39 -15.48
N MET A 499 -12.28 2.01 -14.32
CA MET A 499 -13.58 1.37 -14.16
C MET A 499 -14.62 2.39 -13.72
N LYS A 500 -15.84 2.27 -14.19
CA LYS A 500 -16.97 3.08 -13.76
C LYS A 500 -18.14 2.18 -13.36
N ILE A 501 -18.57 2.34 -12.11
CA ILE A 501 -19.74 1.68 -11.52
C ILE A 501 -20.69 2.77 -11.00
N PRO A 502 -21.75 3.13 -11.71
CA PRO A 502 -22.68 4.17 -11.29
C PRO A 502 -23.30 3.87 -9.92
N GLY A 503 -23.17 4.83 -8.99
CA GLY A 503 -23.71 4.71 -7.63
C GLY A 503 -22.71 4.22 -6.58
N SER A 504 -21.54 3.72 -7.01
CA SER A 504 -20.46 3.36 -6.08
C SER A 504 -19.67 4.56 -5.58
#